data_c466347e17eab370dee94182ffa29210
#
_entry.id   c466347e17eab370dee94182ffa29210
#
_cell.length_a   1.000
_cell.length_b   1.000
_cell.length_c   1.000
_cell.angle_alpha   90.00
_cell.angle_beta   90.00
_cell.angle_gamma   90.00
#
_symmetry.space_group_name_H-M   'P 1'
#
loop_
_entity.id
_entity.type
_entity.pdbx_description
1 polymer ?
#
loop_
_entity_poly.entity_id
_entity_poly.type
_entity_poly.pdbx_seq_one_letter_code
_entity_poly.pdbx_strand_id
1 'polypeptide(L)'
;MLSGVTLWCAIWWVTEPVPVPATSLIPLAFLPILGLLDHKATAHSYGDSLILLLMGGFMLSRAMECTGAHKKVAIAVVQGVARLGGHGGRSVILGFMIATAALSMWISNTATTLMMLPVALAVISGSNDKKFAIPLLLGIAYAANIGGIGTPIGTPPNIIFMGAFDKLGIRDEPYGFLEWMKAGVPIVVLFVPIAWWWLTRGLSGKETFNLPKGEPWTPGQRRVLIMFAVAAGLWI
;
A
#
# COMPACT_ATOMS: atom_id res chain seq x y z
N MET A 1 33.07 10.01 10.52
CA MET A 1 32.61 10.53 9.21
C MET A 1 31.31 9.86 8.76
N LEU A 2 31.20 8.51 8.72
CA LEU A 2 29.95 7.82 8.34
C LEU A 2 28.76 8.30 9.19
N SER A 3 28.91 8.34 10.51
CA SER A 3 27.89 8.84 11.43
C SER A 3 27.44 10.27 11.13
N GLY A 4 28.35 11.12 10.64
CA GLY A 4 28.03 12.49 10.24
C GLY A 4 27.10 12.53 9.01
N VAL A 5 27.37 11.72 7.98
CA VAL A 5 26.49 11.61 6.81
C VAL A 5 25.12 11.06 7.21
N THR A 6 25.10 10.04 8.08
CA THR A 6 23.84 9.46 8.57
C THR A 6 23.02 10.48 9.36
N LEU A 7 23.63 11.22 10.27
CA LEU A 7 22.95 12.27 11.04
C LEU A 7 22.46 13.40 10.13
N TRP A 8 23.26 13.81 9.14
CA TRP A 8 22.84 14.81 8.18
C TRP A 8 21.57 14.39 7.42
N CYS A 9 21.57 13.16 6.88
CA CYS A 9 20.38 12.62 6.22
C CYS A 9 19.18 12.53 7.17
N ALA A 10 19.38 12.08 8.42
CA ALA A 10 18.31 11.95 9.40
C ALA A 10 17.72 13.33 9.77
N ILE A 11 18.55 14.34 9.99
CA ILE A 11 18.10 15.70 10.27
C ILE A 11 17.30 16.26 9.09
N TRP A 12 17.79 16.07 7.87
CA TRP A 12 17.12 16.59 6.69
C TRP A 12 15.83 15.83 6.35
N TRP A 13 15.71 14.57 6.70
CA TRP A 13 14.44 13.84 6.58
C TRP A 13 13.37 14.35 7.56
N VAL A 14 13.79 14.79 8.74
CA VAL A 14 12.86 15.30 9.77
C VAL A 14 12.51 16.77 9.53
N THR A 15 13.47 17.56 9.08
CA THR A 15 13.30 19.03 8.89
C THR A 15 12.88 19.43 7.49
N GLU A 16 13.01 18.51 6.51
CA GLU A 16 12.65 18.70 5.11
C GLU A 16 13.13 20.02 4.47
N PRO A 17 14.39 20.46 4.66
CA PRO A 17 14.90 21.68 4.05
C PRO A 17 14.99 21.57 2.52
N VAL A 18 15.09 20.33 2.01
CA VAL A 18 14.97 19.95 0.61
C VAL A 18 14.06 18.72 0.50
N PRO A 19 13.45 18.45 -0.67
CA PRO A 19 12.61 17.26 -0.84
C PRO A 19 13.35 15.97 -0.45
N VAL A 20 12.67 15.05 0.25
CA VAL A 20 13.22 13.78 0.73
C VAL A 20 14.01 13.00 -0.34
N PRO A 21 13.57 12.92 -1.62
CA PRO A 21 14.36 12.27 -2.66
C PRO A 21 15.73 12.90 -2.89
N ALA A 22 15.86 14.24 -2.76
CA ALA A 22 17.15 14.91 -2.90
C ALA A 22 18.08 14.58 -1.71
N THR A 23 17.55 14.55 -0.48
CA THR A 23 18.29 14.09 0.70
C THR A 23 18.80 12.65 0.52
N SER A 24 18.01 11.79 -0.10
CA SER A 24 18.38 10.40 -0.34
C SER A 24 19.56 10.22 -1.33
N LEU A 25 19.90 11.25 -2.10
CA LEU A 25 21.10 11.23 -2.98
C LEU A 25 22.40 11.63 -2.27
N ILE A 26 22.32 12.17 -1.05
CA ILE A 26 23.52 12.57 -0.28
C ILE A 26 24.49 11.41 -0.09
N PRO A 27 24.07 10.21 0.38
CA PRO A 27 24.97 9.09 0.54
C PRO A 27 25.62 8.65 -0.80
N LEU A 28 24.86 8.69 -1.90
CA LEU A 28 25.35 8.33 -3.23
C LEU A 28 26.54 9.20 -3.65
N ALA A 29 26.46 10.50 -3.36
CA ALA A 29 27.51 11.45 -3.72
C ALA A 29 28.67 11.46 -2.69
N PHE A 30 28.33 11.56 -1.41
CA PHE A 30 29.32 11.86 -0.37
C PHE A 30 30.08 10.63 0.15
N LEU A 31 29.50 9.41 0.13
CA LEU A 31 30.23 8.23 0.61
C LEU A 31 31.48 7.93 -0.24
N PRO A 32 31.45 7.99 -1.58
CA PRO A 32 32.65 7.84 -2.40
C PRO A 32 33.62 9.02 -2.28
N ILE A 33 33.13 10.26 -2.28
CA ILE A 33 33.96 11.46 -2.19
C ILE A 33 34.78 11.49 -0.89
N LEU A 34 34.16 11.04 0.20
CA LEU A 34 34.82 10.97 1.51
C LEU A 34 35.69 9.71 1.69
N GLY A 35 35.77 8.85 0.69
CA GLY A 35 36.51 7.60 0.75
C GLY A 35 35.96 6.59 1.75
N LEU A 36 34.68 6.72 2.15
CA LEU A 36 34.02 5.84 3.14
C LEU A 36 33.52 4.55 2.51
N LEU A 37 33.15 4.59 1.25
CA LEU A 37 32.70 3.44 0.47
C LEU A 37 33.16 3.61 -0.98
N ASP A 38 33.52 2.51 -1.65
CA ASP A 38 33.88 2.53 -3.06
C ASP A 38 32.66 2.94 -3.92
N HIS A 39 32.93 3.67 -5.00
CA HIS A 39 31.89 4.16 -5.92
C HIS A 39 31.05 3.04 -6.53
N LYS A 40 31.67 1.88 -6.87
CA LYS A 40 30.95 0.71 -7.39
C LYS A 40 30.04 0.10 -6.35
N ALA A 41 30.51 -0.06 -5.12
CA ALA A 41 29.69 -0.59 -4.01
C ALA A 41 28.53 0.35 -3.68
N THR A 42 28.78 1.67 -3.71
CA THR A 42 27.73 2.68 -3.50
C THR A 42 26.68 2.62 -4.61
N ALA A 43 27.11 2.59 -5.88
CA ALA A 43 26.20 2.49 -7.02
C ALA A 43 25.40 1.19 -7.02
N HIS A 44 26.03 0.06 -6.67
CA HIS A 44 25.35 -1.24 -6.55
C HIS A 44 24.25 -1.22 -5.48
N SER A 45 24.48 -0.50 -4.38
CA SER A 45 23.44 -0.36 -3.32
C SER A 45 22.20 0.39 -3.80
N TYR A 46 22.34 1.33 -4.75
CA TYR A 46 21.19 2.05 -5.35
C TYR A 46 20.57 1.29 -6.53
N GLY A 47 21.34 0.42 -7.20
CA GLY A 47 20.88 -0.44 -8.28
C GLY A 47 20.54 -1.86 -7.86
N ASP A 48 20.24 -2.09 -6.56
CA ASP A 48 19.84 -3.37 -6.04
C ASP A 48 18.53 -3.86 -6.69
N SER A 49 18.43 -5.16 -6.97
CA SER A 49 17.28 -5.77 -7.64
C SER A 49 15.96 -5.52 -6.91
N LEU A 50 15.99 -5.50 -5.57
CA LEU A 50 14.81 -5.21 -4.75
C LEU A 50 14.36 -3.76 -4.88
N ILE A 51 15.31 -2.81 -5.03
CA ILE A 51 14.99 -1.39 -5.28
C ILE A 51 14.38 -1.22 -6.68
N LEU A 52 14.91 -1.91 -7.69
CA LEU A 52 14.36 -1.89 -9.04
C LEU A 52 12.96 -2.51 -9.10
N LEU A 53 12.71 -3.57 -8.34
CA LEU A 53 11.39 -4.16 -8.17
C LEU A 53 10.39 -3.15 -7.57
N LEU A 54 10.79 -2.46 -6.49
CA LEU A 54 9.99 -1.43 -5.84
C LEU A 54 9.68 -0.27 -6.80
N MET A 55 10.68 0.17 -7.58
CA MET A 55 10.50 1.21 -8.60
C MET A 55 9.48 0.78 -9.66
N GLY A 56 9.56 -0.45 -10.17
CA GLY A 56 8.56 -1.01 -11.09
C GLY A 56 7.16 -1.02 -10.49
N GLY A 57 7.02 -1.43 -9.22
CA GLY A 57 5.77 -1.38 -8.48
C GLY A 57 5.19 0.03 -8.37
N PHE A 58 6.03 1.02 -8.06
CA PHE A 58 5.60 2.43 -8.00
C PHE A 58 5.19 2.99 -9.35
N MET A 59 5.85 2.61 -10.44
CA MET A 59 5.45 3.01 -11.80
C MET A 59 4.06 2.46 -12.15
N LEU A 60 3.78 1.19 -11.85
CA LEU A 60 2.46 0.58 -12.03
C LEU A 60 1.40 1.23 -11.14
N SER A 61 1.72 1.46 -9.87
CA SER A 61 0.88 2.18 -8.92
C SER A 61 0.50 3.56 -9.47
N ARG A 62 1.47 4.31 -9.96
CA ARG A 62 1.25 5.64 -10.53
C ARG A 62 0.37 5.60 -11.79
N ALA A 63 0.54 4.61 -12.65
CA ALA A 63 -0.33 4.42 -13.82
C ALA A 63 -1.78 4.13 -13.40
N MET A 64 -1.98 3.31 -12.38
CA MET A 64 -3.30 3.03 -11.78
C MET A 64 -3.93 4.32 -11.21
N GLU A 65 -3.13 5.15 -10.54
CA GLU A 65 -3.58 6.43 -9.99
C GLU A 65 -3.98 7.42 -11.09
N CYS A 66 -3.11 7.68 -12.05
CA CYS A 66 -3.36 8.65 -13.12
C CYS A 66 -4.58 8.31 -13.98
N THR A 67 -4.88 7.03 -14.17
CA THR A 67 -6.05 6.58 -14.93
C THR A 67 -7.33 6.49 -14.11
N GLY A 68 -7.23 6.53 -12.78
CA GLY A 68 -8.36 6.33 -11.87
C GLY A 68 -8.90 4.88 -11.87
N ALA A 69 -8.17 3.93 -12.44
CA ALA A 69 -8.56 2.51 -12.47
C ALA A 69 -8.76 1.94 -11.06
N HIS A 70 -7.89 2.30 -10.14
CA HIS A 70 -7.94 1.92 -8.73
C HIS A 70 -9.27 2.30 -8.04
N LYS A 71 -9.84 3.49 -8.33
CA LYS A 71 -11.12 3.92 -7.76
C LYS A 71 -12.27 2.99 -8.19
N LYS A 72 -12.26 2.57 -9.46
CA LYS A 72 -13.28 1.66 -9.98
C LYS A 72 -13.16 0.27 -9.39
N VAL A 73 -11.94 -0.23 -9.22
CA VAL A 73 -11.68 -1.49 -8.51
C VAL A 73 -12.22 -1.40 -7.08
N ALA A 74 -11.89 -0.32 -6.37
CA ALA A 74 -12.37 -0.10 -5.00
C ALA A 74 -13.91 -0.13 -4.91
N ILE A 75 -14.58 0.67 -5.75
CA ILE A 75 -16.06 0.74 -5.76
C ILE A 75 -16.65 -0.64 -6.12
N ALA A 76 -16.09 -1.36 -7.08
CA ALA A 76 -16.56 -2.69 -7.46
C ALA A 76 -16.45 -3.69 -6.30
N VAL A 77 -15.34 -3.67 -5.55
CA VAL A 77 -15.15 -4.54 -4.38
C VAL A 77 -16.14 -4.17 -3.27
N VAL A 78 -16.27 -2.88 -2.94
CA VAL A 78 -17.21 -2.41 -1.90
C VAL A 78 -18.64 -2.83 -2.25
N GLN A 79 -19.07 -2.62 -3.50
CA GLN A 79 -20.40 -3.06 -3.96
C GLN A 79 -20.57 -4.57 -3.93
N GLY A 80 -19.53 -5.34 -4.32
CA GLY A 80 -19.54 -6.79 -4.28
C GLY A 80 -19.77 -7.33 -2.87
N VAL A 81 -19.03 -6.82 -1.90
CA VAL A 81 -19.17 -7.21 -0.49
C VAL A 81 -20.54 -6.80 0.08
N ALA A 82 -21.02 -5.60 -0.26
CA ALA A 82 -22.32 -5.13 0.17
C ALA A 82 -23.47 -5.97 -0.41
N ARG A 83 -23.36 -6.48 -1.64
CA ARG A 83 -24.33 -7.40 -2.23
C ARG A 83 -24.41 -8.74 -1.50
N LEU A 84 -23.28 -9.25 -1.02
CA LEU A 84 -23.19 -10.52 -0.30
C LEU A 84 -23.61 -10.41 1.16
N GLY A 85 -23.19 -9.35 1.84
CA GLY A 85 -23.39 -9.14 3.29
C GLY A 85 -24.52 -8.17 3.65
N GLY A 86 -25.30 -7.67 2.66
CA GLY A 86 -26.29 -6.62 2.86
C GLY A 86 -25.67 -5.21 2.90
N HIS A 87 -26.54 -4.18 2.78
CA HIS A 87 -26.13 -2.77 2.76
C HIS A 87 -26.01 -2.16 4.16
N GLY A 88 -25.91 -2.98 5.20
CA GLY A 88 -25.72 -2.52 6.57
C GLY A 88 -24.31 -1.93 6.81
N GLY A 89 -24.20 -1.04 7.79
CA GLY A 89 -22.94 -0.34 8.09
C GLY A 89 -21.74 -1.26 8.29
N ARG A 90 -21.91 -2.41 8.93
CA ARG A 90 -20.82 -3.39 9.10
C ARG A 90 -20.32 -3.96 7.78
N SER A 91 -21.22 -4.33 6.86
CA SER A 91 -20.85 -4.88 5.54
C SER A 91 -20.18 -3.83 4.67
N VAL A 92 -20.65 -2.58 4.73
CA VAL A 92 -20.03 -1.46 4.00
C VAL A 92 -18.60 -1.25 4.50
N ILE A 93 -18.37 -1.20 5.82
CA ILE A 93 -17.02 -1.05 6.38
C ILE A 93 -16.13 -2.22 5.96
N LEU A 94 -16.61 -3.46 6.00
CA LEU A 94 -15.86 -4.62 5.53
C LEU A 94 -15.47 -4.48 4.05
N GLY A 95 -16.40 -4.04 3.22
CA GLY A 95 -16.15 -3.80 1.80
C GLY A 95 -15.05 -2.76 1.57
N PHE A 96 -15.09 -1.65 2.32
CA PHE A 96 -14.04 -0.64 2.28
C PHE A 96 -12.70 -1.20 2.75
N MET A 97 -12.68 -1.96 3.84
CA MET A 97 -11.45 -2.55 4.37
C MET A 97 -10.85 -3.57 3.40
N ILE A 98 -11.66 -4.46 2.82
CA ILE A 98 -11.18 -5.42 1.81
C ILE A 98 -10.64 -4.71 0.56
N ALA A 99 -11.38 -3.71 0.05
CA ALA A 99 -10.96 -2.93 -1.10
C ALA A 99 -9.64 -2.20 -0.82
N THR A 100 -9.54 -1.56 0.35
CA THR A 100 -8.35 -0.83 0.77
C THR A 100 -7.16 -1.77 0.94
N ALA A 101 -7.32 -2.90 1.63
CA ALA A 101 -6.25 -3.87 1.82
C ALA A 101 -5.76 -4.44 0.48
N ALA A 102 -6.68 -4.86 -0.41
CA ALA A 102 -6.33 -5.39 -1.72
C ALA A 102 -5.58 -4.39 -2.60
N LEU A 103 -5.97 -3.11 -2.58
CA LEU A 103 -5.26 -2.05 -3.30
C LEU A 103 -3.92 -1.73 -2.67
N SER A 104 -3.85 -1.67 -1.33
CA SER A 104 -2.64 -1.32 -0.60
C SER A 104 -1.55 -2.40 -0.68
N MET A 105 -1.88 -3.62 -1.07
CA MET A 105 -0.88 -4.63 -1.43
C MET A 105 0.01 -4.19 -2.60
N TRP A 106 -0.49 -3.30 -3.47
CA TRP A 106 0.15 -2.93 -4.74
C TRP A 106 0.42 -1.44 -4.90
N ILE A 107 -0.30 -0.62 -4.15
CA ILE A 107 -0.24 0.85 -4.16
C ILE A 107 0.17 1.29 -2.76
N SER A 108 0.91 2.38 -2.63
CA SER A 108 1.35 2.85 -1.30
C SER A 108 0.16 3.07 -0.35
N ASN A 109 0.37 2.77 0.94
CA ASN A 109 -0.66 2.88 1.97
C ASN A 109 -1.26 4.28 2.02
N THR A 110 -0.41 5.31 1.93
CA THR A 110 -0.83 6.73 1.94
C THR A 110 -1.71 7.04 0.74
N ALA A 111 -1.28 6.67 -0.48
CA ALA A 111 -2.05 6.93 -1.69
C ALA A 111 -3.41 6.21 -1.65
N THR A 112 -3.42 4.96 -1.20
CA THR A 112 -4.66 4.17 -1.05
C THR A 112 -5.60 4.82 -0.05
N THR A 113 -5.10 5.25 1.12
CA THR A 113 -5.91 5.89 2.16
C THR A 113 -6.49 7.22 1.68
N LEU A 114 -5.66 8.10 1.08
CA LEU A 114 -6.09 9.40 0.57
C LEU A 114 -7.14 9.25 -0.55
N MET A 115 -7.01 8.22 -1.37
CA MET A 115 -7.96 7.95 -2.44
C MET A 115 -9.30 7.43 -1.92
N MET A 116 -9.29 6.57 -0.90
CA MET A 116 -10.51 6.02 -0.31
C MET A 116 -11.27 7.06 0.52
N LEU A 117 -10.57 8.09 1.01
CA LEU A 117 -11.16 9.12 1.86
C LEU A 117 -12.34 9.86 1.21
N PRO A 118 -12.28 10.41 -0.02
CA PRO A 118 -13.42 11.07 -0.65
C PRO A 118 -14.63 10.13 -0.83
N VAL A 119 -14.37 8.84 -1.15
CA VAL A 119 -15.44 7.84 -1.31
C VAL A 119 -16.10 7.56 0.05
N ALA A 120 -15.30 7.42 1.11
CA ALA A 120 -15.79 7.24 2.47
C ALA A 120 -16.59 8.44 2.96
N LEU A 121 -16.11 9.67 2.72
CA LEU A 121 -16.80 10.90 3.09
C LEU A 121 -18.15 11.02 2.37
N ALA A 122 -18.25 10.63 1.10
CA ALA A 122 -19.52 10.62 0.37
C ALA A 122 -20.53 9.62 0.99
N VAL A 123 -20.08 8.48 1.48
CA VAL A 123 -20.94 7.51 2.19
C VAL A 123 -21.33 8.01 3.58
N ILE A 124 -20.38 8.64 4.31
CA ILE A 124 -20.63 9.21 5.64
C ILE A 124 -21.66 10.34 5.56
N SER A 125 -21.54 11.24 4.55
CA SER A 125 -22.49 12.37 4.41
C SER A 125 -23.91 11.93 4.08
N GLY A 126 -24.09 10.73 3.53
CA GLY A 126 -25.39 10.10 3.30
C GLY A 126 -25.93 9.26 4.49
N SER A 127 -25.18 9.18 5.60
CA SER A 127 -25.56 8.42 6.79
C SER A 127 -26.11 9.32 7.89
N ASN A 128 -27.14 8.83 8.58
CA ASN A 128 -27.66 9.46 9.79
C ASN A 128 -26.97 8.92 11.08
N ASP A 129 -26.17 7.84 10.98
CA ASP A 129 -25.47 7.27 12.12
C ASP A 129 -24.13 7.96 12.37
N LYS A 130 -24.11 8.85 13.37
CA LYS A 130 -22.89 9.54 13.81
C LYS A 130 -21.77 8.61 14.26
N LYS A 131 -22.08 7.37 14.64
CA LYS A 131 -21.09 6.36 15.09
C LYS A 131 -20.45 5.62 13.93
N PHE A 132 -20.92 5.76 12.70
CA PHE A 132 -20.43 5.06 11.51
C PHE A 132 -19.10 5.63 10.99
N ALA A 133 -18.92 6.95 11.08
CA ALA A 133 -17.78 7.65 10.47
C ALA A 133 -16.43 7.17 11.02
N ILE A 134 -16.29 7.08 12.34
CA ILE A 134 -15.02 6.71 13.00
C ILE A 134 -14.58 5.29 12.62
N PRO A 135 -15.41 4.23 12.76
CA PRO A 135 -15.06 2.88 12.34
C PRO A 135 -14.71 2.76 10.84
N LEU A 136 -15.39 3.52 9.97
CA LEU A 136 -15.10 3.51 8.54
C LEU A 136 -13.71 4.10 8.26
N LEU A 137 -13.42 5.29 8.79
CA LEU A 137 -12.14 5.97 8.55
C LEU A 137 -10.96 5.21 9.17
N LEU A 138 -11.10 4.73 10.42
CA LEU A 138 -10.09 3.88 11.05
C LEU A 138 -9.94 2.56 10.34
N GLY A 139 -11.05 1.96 9.86
CA GLY A 139 -11.03 0.73 9.08
C GLY A 139 -10.21 0.87 7.80
N ILE A 140 -10.35 1.98 7.06
CA ILE A 140 -9.53 2.28 5.88
C ILE A 140 -8.06 2.42 6.28
N ALA A 141 -7.74 3.19 7.33
CA ALA A 141 -6.36 3.39 7.76
C ALA A 141 -5.67 2.08 8.18
N TYR A 142 -6.35 1.26 8.99
CA TYR A 142 -5.83 -0.04 9.40
C TYR A 142 -5.70 -1.01 8.23
N ALA A 143 -6.73 -1.07 7.37
CA ALA A 143 -6.71 -1.94 6.20
C ALA A 143 -5.60 -1.58 5.20
N ALA A 144 -5.27 -0.29 5.05
CA ALA A 144 -4.15 0.15 4.22
C ALA A 144 -2.82 -0.37 4.77
N ASN A 145 -2.58 -0.24 6.07
CA ASN A 145 -1.35 -0.72 6.70
C ASN A 145 -1.26 -2.25 6.70
N ILE A 146 -2.35 -2.95 7.05
CA ILE A 146 -2.41 -4.41 7.03
C ILE A 146 -2.20 -4.92 5.60
N GLY A 147 -2.89 -4.32 4.62
CA GLY A 147 -2.78 -4.69 3.20
C GLY A 147 -1.35 -4.53 2.67
N GLY A 148 -0.66 -3.46 3.05
CA GLY A 148 0.72 -3.21 2.66
C GLY A 148 1.70 -4.35 3.00
N ILE A 149 1.38 -5.21 3.98
CA ILE A 149 2.20 -6.37 4.32
C ILE A 149 2.06 -7.50 3.26
N GLY A 150 0.97 -7.52 2.50
CA GLY A 150 0.59 -8.66 1.65
C GLY A 150 1.54 -8.95 0.50
N THR A 151 2.27 -7.95 -0.03
CA THR A 151 3.27 -8.14 -1.09
C THR A 151 4.58 -7.41 -0.77
N PRO A 152 5.70 -7.78 -1.41
CA PRO A 152 6.98 -7.08 -1.22
C PRO A 152 6.90 -5.59 -1.51
N ILE A 153 6.15 -5.19 -2.53
CA ILE A 153 6.05 -3.80 -3.01
C ILE A 153 4.97 -2.97 -2.30
N GLY A 154 4.13 -3.59 -1.47
CA GLY A 154 3.04 -2.90 -0.77
C GLY A 154 3.55 -1.82 0.19
N THR A 155 4.70 -2.06 0.83
CA THR A 155 5.35 -1.06 1.69
C THR A 155 6.87 -1.26 1.70
N PRO A 156 7.70 -0.18 1.67
CA PRO A 156 9.16 -0.27 1.63
C PRO A 156 9.82 -1.13 2.72
N PRO A 157 9.35 -1.16 3.97
CA PRO A 157 9.91 -2.02 5.01
C PRO A 157 9.95 -3.51 4.64
N ASN A 158 9.00 -4.01 3.81
CA ASN A 158 8.98 -5.40 3.39
C ASN A 158 10.24 -5.75 2.60
N ILE A 159 10.62 -4.91 1.63
CA ILE A 159 11.82 -5.09 0.80
C ILE A 159 13.10 -4.94 1.64
N ILE A 160 13.12 -3.99 2.59
CA ILE A 160 14.25 -3.83 3.50
C ILE A 160 14.43 -5.09 4.33
N PHE A 161 13.35 -5.68 4.83
CA PHE A 161 13.39 -6.95 5.57
C PHE A 161 13.92 -8.08 4.68
N MET A 162 13.41 -8.23 3.45
CA MET A 162 13.87 -9.26 2.51
C MET A 162 15.37 -9.15 2.27
N GLY A 163 15.86 -7.96 1.93
CA GLY A 163 17.28 -7.72 1.69
C GLY A 163 18.16 -7.92 2.93
N ALA A 164 17.67 -7.61 4.13
CA ALA A 164 18.36 -7.88 5.37
C ALA A 164 18.40 -9.39 5.68
N PHE A 165 17.30 -10.09 5.42
CA PHE A 165 17.18 -11.53 5.63
C PHE A 165 18.12 -12.31 4.72
N ASP A 166 18.22 -11.92 3.45
CA ASP A 166 19.14 -12.52 2.48
C ASP A 166 20.61 -12.29 2.88
N LYS A 167 20.95 -11.08 3.36
CA LYS A 167 22.32 -10.77 3.83
C LYS A 167 22.74 -11.54 5.07
N LEU A 168 21.79 -11.96 5.91
CA LEU A 168 22.07 -12.78 7.09
C LEU A 168 22.35 -14.26 6.75
N GLY A 169 22.14 -14.68 5.50
CA GLY A 169 22.40 -16.06 5.06
C GLY A 169 21.56 -17.11 5.80
N ILE A 170 20.36 -16.75 6.24
CA ILE A 170 19.45 -17.66 6.98
C ILE A 170 18.88 -18.74 6.04
N ARG A 171 18.87 -18.46 4.74
CA ARG A 171 18.40 -19.37 3.69
C ARG A 171 19.43 -19.44 2.58
N ASP A 172 19.44 -20.58 1.89
CA ASP A 172 20.32 -20.82 0.74
C ASP A 172 19.84 -20.07 -0.51
N GLU A 173 18.54 -19.78 -0.60
CA GLU A 173 17.94 -19.07 -1.74
C GLU A 173 17.40 -17.69 -1.31
N PRO A 174 17.49 -16.67 -2.19
CA PRO A 174 16.94 -15.32 -1.92
C PRO A 174 15.45 -15.35 -1.64
N TYR A 175 14.98 -14.43 -0.82
CA TYR A 175 13.57 -14.32 -0.45
C TYR A 175 12.75 -13.79 -1.63
N GLY A 176 12.03 -14.67 -2.32
CA GLY A 176 11.28 -14.35 -3.52
C GLY A 176 9.95 -13.62 -3.27
N PHE A 177 9.38 -13.04 -4.33
CA PHE A 177 8.10 -12.32 -4.30
C PHE A 177 6.97 -13.23 -3.78
N LEU A 178 6.83 -14.42 -4.37
CA LEU A 178 5.80 -15.38 -3.98
C LEU A 178 5.99 -15.89 -2.55
N GLU A 179 7.22 -16.07 -2.11
CA GLU A 179 7.52 -16.53 -0.76
C GLU A 179 7.09 -15.53 0.30
N TRP A 180 7.33 -14.23 0.03
CA TRP A 180 6.78 -13.17 0.87
C TRP A 180 5.26 -13.25 0.94
N MET A 181 4.58 -13.38 -0.22
CA MET A 181 3.12 -13.48 -0.26
C MET A 181 2.56 -14.67 0.50
N LYS A 182 3.25 -15.81 0.53
CA LYS A 182 2.84 -17.00 1.31
C LYS A 182 2.73 -16.70 2.81
N ALA A 183 3.52 -15.77 3.32
CA ALA A 183 3.44 -15.31 4.71
C ALA A 183 2.53 -14.07 4.84
N GLY A 184 2.69 -13.08 3.97
CA GLY A 184 2.01 -11.80 4.03
C GLY A 184 0.51 -11.89 3.79
N VAL A 185 0.07 -12.61 2.75
CA VAL A 185 -1.35 -12.73 2.42
C VAL A 185 -2.18 -13.39 3.53
N PRO A 186 -1.76 -14.50 4.15
CA PRO A 186 -2.46 -15.05 5.31
C PRO A 186 -2.60 -14.07 6.48
N ILE A 187 -1.56 -13.26 6.73
CA ILE A 187 -1.61 -12.19 7.75
C ILE A 187 -2.70 -11.18 7.41
N VAL A 188 -2.76 -10.71 6.16
CA VAL A 188 -3.80 -9.77 5.70
C VAL A 188 -5.20 -10.37 5.86
N VAL A 189 -5.39 -11.63 5.41
CA VAL A 189 -6.67 -12.34 5.48
C VAL A 189 -7.13 -12.54 6.91
N LEU A 190 -6.21 -12.72 7.86
CA LEU A 190 -6.53 -12.87 9.28
C LEU A 190 -6.79 -11.52 9.96
N PHE A 191 -5.94 -10.54 9.75
CA PHE A 191 -5.99 -9.29 10.52
C PHE A 191 -7.07 -8.32 10.04
N VAL A 192 -7.43 -8.30 8.74
CA VAL A 192 -8.52 -7.44 8.24
C VAL A 192 -9.86 -7.81 8.89
N PRO A 193 -10.31 -9.08 8.96
CA PRO A 193 -11.53 -9.45 9.69
C PRO A 193 -11.47 -9.17 11.18
N ILE A 194 -10.32 -9.37 11.84
CA ILE A 194 -10.14 -9.08 13.26
C ILE A 194 -10.33 -7.58 13.52
N ALA A 195 -9.65 -6.74 12.75
CA ALA A 195 -9.76 -5.29 12.86
C ALA A 195 -11.19 -4.81 12.55
N TRP A 196 -11.81 -5.38 11.51
CA TRP A 196 -13.21 -5.10 11.18
C TRP A 196 -14.15 -5.45 12.31
N TRP A 197 -14.06 -6.65 12.86
CA TRP A 197 -14.91 -7.10 13.97
C TRP A 197 -14.76 -6.17 15.18
N TRP A 198 -13.52 -5.83 15.54
CA TRP A 198 -13.23 -4.92 16.64
C TRP A 198 -13.83 -3.55 16.44
N LEU A 199 -13.66 -2.93 15.28
CA LEU A 199 -14.14 -1.59 14.97
C LEU A 199 -15.67 -1.52 14.87
N THR A 200 -16.31 -2.59 14.41
CA THR A 200 -17.75 -2.57 14.11
C THR A 200 -18.64 -3.12 15.22
N ARG A 201 -18.06 -3.62 16.31
CA ARG A 201 -18.82 -4.24 17.43
C ARG A 201 -19.85 -3.31 18.09
N GLY A 202 -19.66 -1.98 17.99
CA GLY A 202 -20.57 -0.97 18.56
C GLY A 202 -21.64 -0.44 17.59
N LEU A 203 -21.69 -0.93 16.35
CA LEU A 203 -22.63 -0.48 15.34
C LEU A 203 -23.93 -1.28 15.39
N SER A 204 -25.07 -0.57 15.32
CA SER A 204 -26.42 -1.17 15.40
C SER A 204 -26.85 -1.93 14.14
N GLY A 205 -26.19 -1.76 13.00
CA GLY A 205 -26.40 -2.52 11.76
C GLY A 205 -27.73 -2.30 11.04
N LYS A 206 -28.57 -1.38 11.50
CA LYS A 206 -29.94 -1.17 10.99
C LYS A 206 -30.05 -0.21 9.81
N GLU A 207 -29.02 0.59 9.55
CA GLU A 207 -29.04 1.56 8.45
C GLU A 207 -28.61 0.90 7.14
N THR A 208 -29.24 1.32 6.04
CA THR A 208 -28.84 0.98 4.68
C THR A 208 -28.12 2.14 4.05
N PHE A 209 -27.00 1.88 3.40
CA PHE A 209 -26.13 2.89 2.82
C PHE A 209 -26.24 2.89 1.29
N ASN A 210 -26.34 4.08 0.72
CA ASN A 210 -26.27 4.26 -0.72
C ASN A 210 -24.79 4.32 -1.15
N LEU A 211 -24.36 3.28 -1.85
CA LEU A 211 -23.00 3.21 -2.37
C LEU A 211 -22.91 3.94 -3.72
N PRO A 212 -21.77 4.58 -4.02
CA PRO A 212 -21.54 5.23 -5.31
C PRO A 212 -21.73 4.21 -6.45
N LYS A 213 -22.42 4.61 -7.51
CA LYS A 213 -22.57 3.78 -8.71
C LYS A 213 -21.26 3.72 -9.47
N GLY A 214 -20.86 2.54 -9.91
CA GLY A 214 -19.70 2.37 -10.76
C GLY A 214 -19.97 2.96 -12.16
N GLU A 215 -19.04 3.76 -12.66
CA GLU A 215 -19.07 4.25 -14.03
C GLU A 215 -18.54 3.18 -15.01
N PRO A 216 -18.82 3.26 -16.32
CA PRO A 216 -18.26 2.34 -17.32
C PRO A 216 -16.73 2.46 -17.40
N TRP A 217 -16.06 1.35 -17.71
CA TRP A 217 -14.61 1.29 -17.83
C TRP A 217 -14.12 1.99 -19.09
N THR A 218 -13.15 2.89 -18.98
CA THR A 218 -12.49 3.51 -20.12
C THR A 218 -11.42 2.57 -20.72
N PRO A 219 -11.08 2.71 -22.02
CA PRO A 219 -10.01 1.91 -22.64
C PRO A 219 -8.66 2.05 -21.92
N GLY A 220 -8.31 3.24 -21.43
CA GLY A 220 -7.09 3.48 -20.68
C GLY A 220 -7.03 2.69 -19.38
N GLN A 221 -8.12 2.68 -18.62
CA GLN A 221 -8.22 1.92 -17.36
C GLN A 221 -8.09 0.41 -17.59
N ARG A 222 -8.71 -0.11 -18.66
CA ARG A 222 -8.59 -1.54 -19.02
C ARG A 222 -7.16 -1.90 -19.39
N ARG A 223 -6.48 -1.07 -20.18
CA ARG A 223 -5.06 -1.30 -20.55
C ARG A 223 -4.17 -1.35 -19.32
N VAL A 224 -4.30 -0.40 -18.40
CA VAL A 224 -3.51 -0.37 -17.16
C VAL A 224 -3.77 -1.60 -16.31
N LEU A 225 -5.02 -2.05 -16.16
CA LEU A 225 -5.34 -3.28 -15.43
C LEU A 225 -4.74 -4.53 -16.06
N ILE A 226 -4.74 -4.62 -17.40
CA ILE A 226 -4.12 -5.74 -18.12
C ILE A 226 -2.61 -5.73 -17.88
N MET A 227 -1.95 -4.56 -18.06
CA MET A 227 -0.51 -4.44 -17.81
C MET A 227 -0.15 -4.76 -16.36
N PHE A 228 -0.97 -4.31 -15.42
CA PHE A 228 -0.82 -4.63 -14.01
C PHE A 228 -0.93 -6.14 -13.74
N ALA A 229 -1.95 -6.80 -14.30
CA ALA A 229 -2.13 -8.24 -14.13
C ALA A 229 -0.98 -9.06 -14.75
N VAL A 230 -0.47 -8.62 -15.92
CA VAL A 230 0.70 -9.25 -16.57
C VAL A 230 1.94 -9.07 -15.70
N ALA A 231 2.23 -7.86 -15.23
CA ALA A 231 3.41 -7.63 -14.39
C ALA A 231 3.33 -8.39 -13.06
N ALA A 232 2.18 -8.38 -12.40
CA ALA A 232 1.96 -9.15 -11.17
C ALA A 232 2.14 -10.65 -11.41
N GLY A 233 1.63 -11.18 -12.54
CA GLY A 233 1.79 -12.58 -12.91
C GLY A 233 3.24 -12.97 -13.26
N LEU A 234 4.06 -12.04 -13.73
CA LEU A 234 5.48 -12.28 -13.99
C LEU A 234 6.34 -12.21 -12.71
N TRP A 235 5.88 -11.55 -11.66
CA TRP A 235 6.57 -11.49 -10.37
C TRP A 235 6.28 -12.70 -9.47
N ILE A 236 5.15 -13.37 -9.69
CA ILE A 236 4.70 -14.57 -8.96
C ILE A 236 5.21 -15.85 -9.64
#